data_4a44a7897539f07216c00560c3db5180
#
_entry.id   4a44a7897539f07216c00560c3db5180
#
_cell.length_a   1.000
_cell.length_b   1.000
_cell.length_c   1.000
_cell.angle_alpha   90.00
_cell.angle_beta   90.00
_cell.angle_gamma   90.00
#
_symmetry.space_group_name_H-M   'P 1'
#
loop_
_entity.id
_entity.type
_entity.pdbx_description
1 polymer ?
#
loop_
_entity_poly.entity_id
_entity_poly.type
_entity_poly.pdbx_seq_one_letter_code
_entity_poly.pdbx_strand_id
1 'polypeptide(L)'
;MGITFFAILLRIISNSMSNVYQKQLTAKAIDPFLINFIMYLGLTICCIPIIIRTTFLTFPHQIWTNAILGGMCGALGNSYLVKALKNGELSILGPINAYKSVVAMIFGIILLHEIPSITGLVGIILIICGSYFVFDTQEEGFSFKLLKRKDIRYRFYALIFTAIEAVFVKNVILYSDIKISFMFWSFFGMVFTGILLLPKLTNLTSLNQILTTKKFIFTRLLPVSYTHLTLPTNSLV
;
A
#
# COMPACT_ATOMS: atom_id res chain seq x y z
N MET A 1 -11.19 22.01 -9.98
CA MET A 1 -11.08 20.82 -10.84
C MET A 1 -9.67 20.54 -11.35
N GLY A 2 -8.90 21.49 -11.85
CA GLY A 2 -7.54 21.25 -12.38
C GLY A 2 -6.54 20.66 -11.40
N ILE A 3 -6.51 21.15 -10.15
CA ILE A 3 -5.58 20.67 -9.11
C ILE A 3 -5.86 19.20 -8.75
N THR A 4 -7.13 18.80 -8.64
CA THR A 4 -7.52 17.43 -8.33
C THR A 4 -7.13 16.48 -9.47
N PHE A 5 -7.36 16.88 -10.71
CA PHE A 5 -6.97 16.10 -11.89
C PHE A 5 -5.45 15.90 -11.97
N PHE A 6 -4.68 16.98 -11.75
CA PHE A 6 -3.22 16.91 -11.69
C PHE A 6 -2.73 15.99 -10.56
N ALA A 7 -3.34 16.08 -9.37
CA ALA A 7 -3.01 15.21 -8.25
C ALA A 7 -3.28 13.73 -8.57
N ILE A 8 -4.39 13.41 -9.25
CA ILE A 8 -4.71 12.03 -9.67
C ILE A 8 -3.67 11.51 -10.67
N LEU A 9 -3.31 12.31 -11.69
CA LEU A 9 -2.27 11.93 -12.65
C LEU A 9 -0.92 11.69 -11.96
N LEU A 10 -0.52 12.59 -11.08
CA LEU A 10 0.73 12.45 -10.32
C LEU A 10 0.71 11.16 -9.49
N ARG A 11 -0.42 10.84 -8.85
CA ARG A 11 -0.60 9.59 -8.10
C ARG A 11 -0.42 8.35 -8.97
N ILE A 12 -1.04 8.31 -10.16
CA ILE A 12 -0.96 7.16 -11.05
C ILE A 12 0.50 6.91 -11.47
N ILE A 13 1.19 7.96 -11.91
CA ILE A 13 2.59 7.88 -12.33
C ILE A 13 3.47 7.44 -11.15
N SER A 14 3.32 8.09 -10.02
CA SER A 14 4.10 7.84 -8.81
C SER A 14 3.94 6.43 -8.28
N ASN A 15 2.70 5.91 -8.25
CA ASN A 15 2.43 4.55 -7.80
C ASN A 15 3.07 3.50 -8.74
N SER A 16 3.01 3.73 -10.04
CA SER A 16 3.66 2.86 -11.04
C SER A 16 5.18 2.88 -10.88
N MET A 17 5.78 4.05 -10.72
CA MET A 17 7.22 4.21 -10.49
C MET A 17 7.66 3.55 -9.18
N SER A 18 6.86 3.68 -8.12
CA SER A 18 7.09 3.01 -6.84
C SER A 18 7.19 1.49 -7.01
N ASN A 19 6.24 0.88 -7.70
CA ASN A 19 6.25 -0.57 -7.97
C ASN A 19 7.49 -1.01 -8.76
N VAL A 20 7.91 -0.22 -9.75
CA VAL A 20 9.13 -0.48 -10.53
C VAL A 20 10.37 -0.43 -9.63
N TYR A 21 10.50 0.60 -8.79
CA TYR A 21 11.64 0.72 -7.88
C TYR A 21 11.66 -0.38 -6.81
N GLN A 22 10.51 -0.74 -6.25
CA GLN A 22 10.40 -1.87 -5.32
C GLN A 22 10.83 -3.18 -5.99
N LYS A 23 10.42 -3.42 -7.25
CA LYS A 23 10.87 -4.59 -8.02
C LYS A 23 12.37 -4.58 -8.25
N GLN A 24 12.97 -3.45 -8.62
CA GLN A 24 14.42 -3.33 -8.80
C GLN A 24 15.21 -3.56 -7.50
N LEU A 25 14.66 -3.13 -6.34
CA LEU A 25 15.28 -3.37 -5.04
C LEU A 25 15.23 -4.86 -4.67
N THR A 26 14.11 -5.53 -4.92
CA THR A 26 13.98 -6.97 -4.66
C THR A 26 14.84 -7.80 -5.60
N ALA A 27 15.07 -7.36 -6.84
CA ALA A 27 16.01 -8.00 -7.79
C ALA A 27 17.46 -7.98 -7.29
N LYS A 28 17.83 -7.01 -6.42
CA LYS A 28 19.13 -6.96 -5.73
C LYS A 28 19.20 -7.80 -4.47
N ALA A 29 18.29 -8.76 -4.30
CA ALA A 29 18.19 -9.66 -3.15
C ALA A 29 17.90 -8.97 -1.80
N ILE A 30 17.42 -7.70 -1.81
CA ILE A 30 17.00 -7.01 -0.58
C ILE A 30 15.70 -7.63 -0.07
N ASP A 31 15.63 -7.82 1.25
CA ASP A 31 14.44 -8.41 1.87
C ASP A 31 13.21 -7.49 1.70
N PRO A 32 12.04 -8.02 1.28
CA PRO A 32 10.82 -7.25 1.10
C PRO A 32 10.35 -6.51 2.36
N PHE A 33 10.52 -7.10 3.54
CA PHE A 33 10.14 -6.44 4.79
C PHE A 33 11.04 -5.25 5.11
N LEU A 34 12.34 -5.35 4.77
CA LEU A 34 13.27 -4.25 4.94
C LEU A 34 12.93 -3.08 4.02
N ILE A 35 12.59 -3.34 2.76
CA ILE A 35 12.17 -2.30 1.80
C ILE A 35 10.95 -1.57 2.36
N ASN A 36 9.97 -2.33 2.84
CA ASN A 36 8.73 -1.78 3.38
C ASN A 36 8.97 -0.99 4.69
N PHE A 37 9.82 -1.50 5.59
CA PHE A 37 10.18 -0.82 6.82
C PHE A 37 10.85 0.54 6.55
N ILE A 38 11.83 0.58 5.64
CA ILE A 38 12.54 1.83 5.30
C ILE A 38 11.58 2.84 4.65
N MET A 39 10.64 2.37 3.84
CA MET A 39 9.60 3.22 3.25
C MET A 39 8.75 3.88 4.34
N TYR A 40 8.20 3.09 5.27
CA TYR A 40 7.39 3.64 6.37
C TYR A 40 8.21 4.51 7.33
N LEU A 41 9.47 4.16 7.59
CA LEU A 41 10.38 4.98 8.40
C LEU A 41 10.57 6.37 7.77
N GLY A 42 10.84 6.41 6.45
CA GLY A 42 10.97 7.67 5.73
C GLY A 42 9.70 8.53 5.81
N LEU A 43 8.52 7.90 5.62
CA LEU A 43 7.23 8.59 5.76
C LEU A 43 6.99 9.10 7.18
N THR A 44 7.33 8.31 8.20
CA THR A 44 7.18 8.71 9.60
C THR A 44 8.10 9.88 9.96
N ILE A 45 9.33 9.89 9.44
CA ILE A 45 10.25 11.03 9.62
C ILE A 45 9.66 12.30 8.98
N CYS A 46 9.07 12.20 7.80
CA CYS A 46 8.39 13.34 7.16
C CYS A 46 7.16 13.81 7.95
N CYS A 47 6.53 12.94 8.75
CA CYS A 47 5.40 13.31 9.61
C CYS A 47 5.81 13.93 10.95
N ILE A 48 7.10 14.01 11.30
CA ILE A 48 7.58 14.61 12.58
C ILE A 48 6.95 15.99 12.87
N PRO A 49 6.88 16.94 11.91
CA PRO A 49 6.24 18.23 12.16
C PRO A 49 4.76 18.14 12.54
N ILE A 50 4.06 17.12 12.03
CA ILE A 50 2.65 16.86 12.37
C ILE A 50 2.58 16.25 13.77
N ILE A 51 3.44 15.29 14.09
CA ILE A 51 3.52 14.61 15.40
C ILE A 51 3.72 15.63 16.52
N ILE A 52 4.65 16.58 16.37
CA ILE A 52 4.98 17.58 17.39
C ILE A 52 3.80 18.54 17.66
N ARG A 53 2.99 18.82 16.64
CA ARG A 53 1.86 19.75 16.74
C ARG A 53 0.55 19.08 17.16
N THR A 54 0.51 17.77 17.27
CA THR A 54 -0.70 17.01 17.53
C THR A 54 -0.85 16.71 19.02
N THR A 55 -2.01 17.02 19.58
CA THR A 55 -2.38 16.69 20.96
C THR A 55 -3.04 15.31 21.00
N PHE A 56 -2.28 14.27 21.29
CA PHE A 56 -2.73 12.86 21.23
C PHE A 56 -3.80 12.51 22.25
N LEU A 57 -3.84 13.21 23.40
CA LEU A 57 -4.76 12.93 24.50
C LEU A 57 -6.23 13.27 24.17
N THR A 58 -6.48 14.05 23.14
CA THR A 58 -7.83 14.47 22.74
C THR A 58 -8.53 13.48 21.82
N PHE A 59 -7.80 12.46 21.33
CA PHE A 59 -8.36 11.51 20.37
C PHE A 59 -9.23 10.45 21.04
N PRO A 60 -10.45 10.19 20.50
CA PRO A 60 -11.30 9.12 20.98
C PRO A 60 -10.66 7.75 20.72
N HIS A 61 -11.06 6.77 21.53
CA HIS A 61 -10.53 5.40 21.46
C HIS A 61 -10.68 4.76 20.06
N GLN A 62 -11.71 5.13 19.33
CA GLN A 62 -11.98 4.65 17.97
C GLN A 62 -10.83 4.97 16.99
N ILE A 63 -10.18 6.14 17.13
CA ILE A 63 -9.03 6.49 16.28
C ILE A 63 -7.88 5.52 16.51
N TRP A 64 -7.56 5.23 17.77
CA TRP A 64 -6.45 4.34 18.12
C TRP A 64 -6.66 2.92 17.61
N THR A 65 -7.85 2.35 17.82
CA THR A 65 -8.17 0.99 17.34
C THR A 65 -8.10 0.90 15.82
N ASN A 66 -8.70 1.85 15.10
CA ASN A 66 -8.66 1.87 13.64
C ASN A 66 -7.26 2.15 13.10
N ALA A 67 -6.47 3.03 13.74
CA ALA A 67 -5.10 3.33 13.34
C ALA A 67 -4.17 2.11 13.52
N ILE A 68 -4.28 1.39 14.64
CA ILE A 68 -3.50 0.18 14.91
C ILE A 68 -3.85 -0.91 13.90
N LEU A 69 -5.15 -1.20 13.70
CA LEU A 69 -5.61 -2.22 12.76
C LEU A 69 -5.26 -1.85 11.31
N GLY A 70 -5.44 -0.58 10.94
CA GLY A 70 -5.05 -0.06 9.63
C GLY A 70 -3.54 -0.19 9.39
N GLY A 71 -2.71 0.21 10.35
CA GLY A 71 -1.25 0.07 10.26
C GLY A 71 -0.79 -1.38 10.17
N MET A 72 -1.41 -2.28 10.93
CA MET A 72 -1.13 -3.72 10.86
C MET A 72 -1.49 -4.30 9.49
N CYS A 73 -2.69 -4.02 8.98
CA CYS A 73 -3.12 -4.45 7.65
C CYS A 73 -2.24 -3.85 6.56
N GLY A 74 -1.85 -2.57 6.68
CA GLY A 74 -0.94 -1.91 5.76
C GLY A 74 0.45 -2.53 5.75
N ALA A 75 1.02 -2.81 6.92
CA ALA A 75 2.31 -3.49 7.03
C ALA A 75 2.30 -4.86 6.35
N LEU A 76 1.28 -5.68 6.60
CA LEU A 76 1.12 -6.99 5.97
C LEU A 76 0.87 -6.86 4.47
N GLY A 77 -0.07 -6.02 4.07
CA GLY A 77 -0.46 -5.82 2.68
C GLY A 77 0.69 -5.37 1.80
N ASN A 78 1.40 -4.31 2.22
CA ASN A 78 2.55 -3.81 1.48
C ASN A 78 3.73 -4.79 1.49
N SER A 79 3.95 -5.54 2.59
CA SER A 79 4.98 -6.59 2.63
C SER A 79 4.68 -7.72 1.65
N TYR A 80 3.42 -8.16 1.54
CA TYR A 80 3.01 -9.13 0.54
C TYR A 80 3.08 -8.58 -0.88
N LEU A 81 2.80 -7.29 -1.09
CA LEU A 81 2.98 -6.61 -2.37
C LEU A 81 4.44 -6.71 -2.83
N VAL A 82 5.38 -6.32 -1.97
CA VAL A 82 6.81 -6.37 -2.31
C VAL A 82 7.29 -7.81 -2.54
N LYS A 83 6.75 -8.79 -1.79
CA LYS A 83 7.00 -10.23 -2.04
C LYS A 83 6.46 -10.68 -3.40
N ALA A 84 5.27 -10.22 -3.79
CA ALA A 84 4.71 -10.52 -5.11
C ALA A 84 5.59 -9.95 -6.22
N LEU A 85 6.05 -8.69 -6.07
CA LEU A 85 6.93 -8.03 -7.04
C LEU A 85 8.28 -8.71 -7.20
N LYS A 86 8.78 -9.38 -6.17
CA LYS A 86 10.08 -10.08 -6.21
C LYS A 86 10.15 -11.14 -7.31
N ASN A 87 9.09 -11.94 -7.46
CA ASN A 87 9.07 -13.10 -8.36
C ASN A 87 8.06 -12.96 -9.51
N GLY A 88 7.21 -11.90 -9.46
CA GLY A 88 6.13 -11.72 -10.41
C GLY A 88 6.43 -10.69 -11.50
N GLU A 89 5.71 -10.78 -12.58
CA GLU A 89 5.74 -9.83 -13.68
C GLU A 89 4.75 -8.69 -13.43
N LEU A 90 5.19 -7.45 -13.65
CA LEU A 90 4.35 -6.27 -13.44
C LEU A 90 3.15 -6.24 -14.37
N SER A 91 3.27 -6.80 -15.56
CA SER A 91 2.20 -6.93 -16.56
C SER A 91 1.02 -7.76 -16.06
N ILE A 92 1.29 -8.81 -15.26
CA ILE A 92 0.27 -9.68 -14.67
C ILE A 92 -0.21 -9.11 -13.33
N LEU A 93 0.70 -8.61 -12.49
CA LEU A 93 0.37 -8.13 -11.17
C LEU A 93 -0.39 -6.79 -11.17
N GLY A 94 -0.21 -5.97 -12.22
CA GLY A 94 -0.89 -4.68 -12.39
C GLY A 94 -2.41 -4.81 -12.49
N PRO A 95 -2.96 -5.57 -13.45
CA PRO A 95 -4.40 -5.80 -13.56
C PRO A 95 -5.04 -6.39 -12.30
N ILE A 96 -4.36 -7.32 -11.62
CA ILE A 96 -4.83 -7.86 -10.34
C ILE A 96 -5.01 -6.73 -9.30
N ASN A 97 -4.15 -5.70 -9.32
CA ASN A 97 -4.28 -4.58 -8.40
C ASN A 97 -5.57 -3.76 -8.61
N ALA A 98 -6.10 -3.73 -9.82
CA ALA A 98 -7.35 -3.01 -10.10
C ALA A 98 -8.53 -3.57 -9.28
N TYR A 99 -8.53 -4.86 -8.98
CA TYR A 99 -9.54 -5.49 -8.13
C TYR A 99 -9.49 -5.02 -6.66
N LYS A 100 -8.44 -4.29 -6.24
CA LYS A 100 -8.40 -3.69 -4.90
C LYS A 100 -9.62 -2.81 -4.62
N SER A 101 -10.08 -2.03 -5.60
CA SER A 101 -11.26 -1.18 -5.46
C SER A 101 -12.54 -2.00 -5.25
N VAL A 102 -12.67 -3.13 -5.95
CA VAL A 102 -13.81 -4.06 -5.78
C VAL A 102 -13.83 -4.63 -4.38
N VAL A 103 -12.69 -5.14 -3.91
CA VAL A 103 -12.57 -5.74 -2.58
C VAL A 103 -12.74 -4.68 -1.48
N ALA A 104 -12.18 -3.48 -1.67
CA ALA A 104 -12.35 -2.37 -0.73
C ALA A 104 -13.83 -1.95 -0.61
N MET A 105 -14.58 -1.95 -1.72
CA MET A 105 -16.01 -1.67 -1.68
C MET A 105 -16.78 -2.76 -0.90
N ILE A 106 -16.47 -4.04 -1.12
CA ILE A 106 -17.11 -5.15 -0.38
C ILE A 106 -16.87 -4.97 1.13
N PHE A 107 -15.63 -4.70 1.54
CA PHE A 107 -15.33 -4.44 2.95
C PHE A 107 -15.96 -3.13 3.46
N GLY A 108 -16.07 -2.10 2.63
CA GLY A 108 -16.80 -0.86 2.95
C GLY A 108 -18.26 -1.12 3.27
N ILE A 109 -18.94 -1.93 2.45
CA ILE A 109 -20.33 -2.33 2.71
C ILE A 109 -20.44 -3.12 4.03
N ILE A 110 -19.56 -4.10 4.27
CA ILE A 110 -19.63 -4.97 5.44
C ILE A 110 -19.24 -4.25 6.74
N LEU A 111 -18.15 -3.45 6.72
CA LEU A 111 -17.58 -2.85 7.93
C LEU A 111 -18.08 -1.44 8.21
N LEU A 112 -18.42 -0.68 7.18
CA LEU A 112 -18.90 0.70 7.30
C LEU A 112 -20.40 0.85 7.04
N HIS A 113 -21.06 -0.23 6.58
CA HIS A 113 -22.49 -0.23 6.15
C HIS A 113 -22.77 0.84 5.08
N GLU A 114 -21.77 1.15 4.23
CA GLU A 114 -21.90 2.13 3.17
C GLU A 114 -22.56 1.53 1.94
N ILE A 115 -23.56 2.22 1.41
CA ILE A 115 -24.19 1.84 0.15
C ILE A 115 -23.37 2.48 -1.00
N PRO A 116 -22.82 1.69 -1.93
CA PRO A 116 -22.04 2.21 -3.04
C PRO A 116 -22.93 3.07 -3.95
N SER A 117 -22.37 4.18 -4.43
CA SER A 117 -23.07 5.01 -5.43
C SER A 117 -23.19 4.29 -6.78
N ILE A 118 -24.16 4.66 -7.58
CA ILE A 118 -24.33 4.11 -8.94
C ILE A 118 -23.06 4.33 -9.79
N THR A 119 -22.43 5.49 -9.64
CA THR A 119 -21.15 5.78 -10.31
C THR A 119 -20.02 4.87 -9.87
N GLY A 120 -19.98 4.50 -8.57
CA GLY A 120 -19.04 3.51 -8.03
C GLY A 120 -19.26 2.11 -8.62
N LEU A 121 -20.52 1.68 -8.74
CA LEU A 121 -20.87 0.39 -9.37
C LEU A 121 -20.46 0.35 -10.85
N VAL A 122 -20.74 1.42 -11.61
CA VAL A 122 -20.30 1.53 -13.00
C VAL A 122 -18.77 1.48 -13.11
N GLY A 123 -18.05 2.17 -12.22
CA GLY A 123 -16.60 2.11 -12.17
C GLY A 123 -16.06 0.70 -11.95
N ILE A 124 -16.70 -0.09 -11.08
CA ILE A 124 -16.33 -1.49 -10.84
C ILE A 124 -16.56 -2.36 -12.07
N ILE A 125 -17.69 -2.21 -12.73
CA ILE A 125 -17.97 -2.95 -13.98
C ILE A 125 -16.90 -2.63 -15.03
N LEU A 126 -16.53 -1.35 -15.19
CA LEU A 126 -15.45 -0.94 -16.10
C LEU A 126 -14.09 -1.53 -15.73
N ILE A 127 -13.77 -1.64 -14.42
CA ILE A 127 -12.53 -2.28 -13.94
C ILE A 127 -12.54 -3.76 -14.30
N ILE A 128 -13.64 -4.47 -14.04
CA ILE A 128 -13.75 -5.91 -14.33
C ILE A 128 -13.63 -6.14 -15.85
N CYS A 129 -14.36 -5.41 -16.67
CA CYS A 129 -14.30 -5.51 -18.13
C CYS A 129 -12.91 -5.18 -18.65
N GLY A 130 -12.32 -4.06 -18.20
CA GLY A 130 -10.98 -3.65 -18.64
C GLY A 130 -9.89 -4.65 -18.25
N SER A 131 -9.95 -5.21 -17.04
CA SER A 131 -9.00 -6.23 -16.61
C SER A 131 -9.14 -7.54 -17.38
N TYR A 132 -10.35 -7.92 -17.78
CA TYR A 132 -10.59 -9.08 -18.64
C TYR A 132 -9.85 -8.94 -19.97
N PHE A 133 -10.00 -7.81 -20.66
CA PHE A 133 -9.29 -7.56 -21.93
C PHE A 133 -7.77 -7.59 -21.77
N VAL A 134 -7.23 -7.07 -20.67
CA VAL A 134 -5.78 -7.10 -20.42
C VAL A 134 -5.28 -8.51 -20.17
N PHE A 135 -6.05 -9.38 -19.50
CA PHE A 135 -5.66 -10.78 -19.31
C PHE A 135 -5.79 -11.60 -20.59
N ASP A 136 -6.76 -11.33 -21.42
CA ASP A 136 -6.97 -12.06 -22.67
C ASP A 136 -5.84 -11.85 -23.69
N THR A 137 -5.17 -10.69 -23.65
CA THR A 137 -4.00 -10.37 -24.50
C THR A 137 -2.70 -11.01 -24.03
N GLN A 138 -2.67 -11.66 -22.84
CA GLN A 138 -1.47 -12.34 -22.32
C GLN A 138 -1.41 -13.77 -22.90
N GLU A 139 -0.22 -14.21 -23.28
CA GLU A 139 0.00 -15.55 -23.87
C GLU A 139 -0.52 -16.72 -23.02
N GLU A 140 -0.56 -16.56 -21.69
CA GLU A 140 -1.04 -17.58 -20.75
C GLU A 140 -2.57 -17.55 -20.52
N GLY A 141 -3.28 -16.48 -20.93
CA GLY A 141 -4.70 -16.29 -20.67
C GLY A 141 -5.08 -16.33 -19.19
N PHE A 142 -6.36 -16.16 -18.85
CA PHE A 142 -6.82 -16.36 -17.49
C PHE A 142 -7.00 -17.86 -17.19
N SER A 143 -6.01 -18.46 -16.52
CA SER A 143 -6.06 -19.87 -16.13
C SER A 143 -6.06 -20.02 -14.60
N PHE A 144 -6.87 -20.95 -14.08
CA PHE A 144 -6.82 -21.33 -12.65
C PHE A 144 -5.44 -21.83 -12.20
N LYS A 145 -4.57 -22.26 -13.14
CA LYS A 145 -3.17 -22.59 -12.86
C LYS A 145 -2.38 -21.38 -12.37
N LEU A 146 -2.73 -20.16 -12.84
CA LEU A 146 -2.09 -18.93 -12.40
C LEU A 146 -2.28 -18.68 -10.89
N LEU A 147 -3.44 -19.03 -10.32
CA LEU A 147 -3.72 -18.90 -8.90
C LEU A 147 -2.82 -19.75 -8.01
N LYS A 148 -2.20 -20.81 -8.56
CA LYS A 148 -1.24 -21.66 -7.84
C LYS A 148 0.15 -21.02 -7.75
N ARG A 149 0.47 -20.03 -8.57
CA ARG A 149 1.76 -19.33 -8.54
C ARG A 149 1.89 -18.55 -7.23
N LYS A 150 3.08 -18.61 -6.60
CA LYS A 150 3.34 -17.95 -5.30
C LYS A 150 3.23 -16.42 -5.37
N ASP A 151 3.72 -15.82 -6.47
CA ASP A 151 3.66 -14.36 -6.70
C ASP A 151 2.22 -13.85 -6.79
N ILE A 152 1.34 -14.59 -7.49
CA ILE A 152 -0.07 -14.25 -7.61
C ILE A 152 -0.78 -14.40 -6.26
N ARG A 153 -0.52 -15.48 -5.51
CA ARG A 153 -1.07 -15.65 -4.15
C ARG A 153 -0.66 -14.52 -3.22
N TYR A 154 0.62 -14.11 -3.24
CA TYR A 154 1.08 -12.95 -2.47
C TYR A 154 0.39 -11.67 -2.92
N ARG A 155 0.10 -11.53 -4.21
CA ARG A 155 -0.64 -10.38 -4.73
C ARG A 155 -2.07 -10.34 -4.21
N PHE A 156 -2.76 -11.48 -4.15
CA PHE A 156 -4.10 -11.57 -3.55
C PHE A 156 -4.09 -11.25 -2.06
N TYR A 157 -3.13 -11.76 -1.30
CA TYR A 157 -2.99 -11.38 0.12
C TYR A 157 -2.74 -9.88 0.27
N ALA A 158 -1.85 -9.30 -0.54
CA ALA A 158 -1.61 -7.87 -0.56
C ALA A 158 -2.89 -7.08 -0.84
N LEU A 159 -3.68 -7.51 -1.83
CA LEU A 159 -4.93 -6.88 -2.22
C LEU A 159 -5.95 -6.89 -1.08
N ILE A 160 -6.17 -8.04 -0.43
CA ILE A 160 -7.11 -8.18 0.69
C ILE A 160 -6.69 -7.28 1.85
N PHE A 161 -5.44 -7.39 2.32
CA PHE A 161 -4.97 -6.60 3.45
C PHE A 161 -4.98 -5.10 3.17
N THR A 162 -4.59 -4.66 1.97
CA THR A 162 -4.63 -3.23 1.63
C THR A 162 -6.05 -2.72 1.37
N ALA A 163 -7.00 -3.58 1.03
CA ALA A 163 -8.41 -3.20 0.94
C ALA A 163 -9.03 -3.00 2.34
N ILE A 164 -8.75 -3.92 3.27
CA ILE A 164 -9.16 -3.80 4.68
C ILE A 164 -8.50 -2.56 5.32
N GLU A 165 -7.21 -2.34 5.08
CA GLU A 165 -6.48 -1.15 5.50
C GLU A 165 -7.20 0.14 5.09
N ALA A 166 -7.66 0.22 3.84
CA ALA A 166 -8.33 1.42 3.32
C ALA A 166 -9.61 1.75 4.13
N VAL A 167 -10.34 0.74 4.60
CA VAL A 167 -11.53 0.93 5.44
C VAL A 167 -11.15 1.51 6.80
N PHE A 168 -10.13 0.95 7.47
CA PHE A 168 -9.67 1.49 8.75
C PHE A 168 -9.09 2.91 8.63
N VAL A 169 -8.31 3.17 7.59
CA VAL A 169 -7.78 4.51 7.29
C VAL A 169 -8.91 5.51 7.07
N LYS A 170 -9.97 5.11 6.34
CA LYS A 170 -11.16 5.95 6.16
C LYS A 170 -11.83 6.26 7.49
N ASN A 171 -11.99 5.28 8.38
CA ASN A 171 -12.52 5.52 9.72
C ASN A 171 -11.69 6.53 10.51
N VAL A 172 -10.36 6.43 10.47
CA VAL A 172 -9.49 7.41 11.14
C VAL A 172 -9.71 8.81 10.56
N ILE A 173 -9.88 8.95 9.24
CA ILE A 173 -10.17 10.24 8.59
C ILE A 173 -11.49 10.82 9.06
N LEU A 174 -12.54 10.01 9.22
CA LEU A 174 -13.85 10.45 9.66
C LEU A 174 -13.86 11.02 11.09
N TYR A 175 -13.00 10.50 11.96
CA TYR A 175 -12.87 10.95 13.36
C TYR A 175 -11.75 11.98 13.58
N SER A 176 -10.94 12.29 12.56
CA SER A 176 -9.84 13.25 12.63
C SER A 176 -9.72 14.05 11.34
N ASP A 177 -8.55 14.01 10.72
CA ASP A 177 -8.28 14.57 9.40
C ASP A 177 -7.33 13.69 8.60
N ILE A 178 -7.13 14.05 7.34
CA ILE A 178 -6.26 13.32 6.40
C ILE A 178 -4.80 13.32 6.88
N LYS A 179 -4.32 14.41 7.46
CA LYS A 179 -2.91 14.53 7.91
C LYS A 179 -2.65 13.63 9.10
N ILE A 180 -3.58 13.62 10.06
CA ILE A 180 -3.51 12.77 11.25
C ILE A 180 -3.62 11.29 10.85
N SER A 181 -4.56 10.95 9.97
CA SER A 181 -4.70 9.59 9.47
C SER A 181 -3.44 9.10 8.77
N PHE A 182 -2.83 9.94 7.92
CA PHE A 182 -1.58 9.63 7.24
C PHE A 182 -0.41 9.44 8.22
N MET A 183 -0.32 10.29 9.24
CA MET A 183 0.67 10.17 10.31
C MET A 183 0.54 8.84 11.06
N PHE A 184 -0.66 8.48 11.51
CA PHE A 184 -0.90 7.22 12.19
C PHE A 184 -0.62 6.02 11.29
N TRP A 185 -1.05 6.07 10.03
CA TRP A 185 -0.80 5.03 9.06
C TRP A 185 0.70 4.78 8.84
N SER A 186 1.49 5.85 8.68
CA SER A 186 2.94 5.73 8.50
C SER A 186 3.61 5.20 9.77
N PHE A 187 3.24 5.71 10.95
CA PHE A 187 3.81 5.32 12.23
C PHE A 187 3.52 3.86 12.58
N PHE A 188 2.26 3.43 12.57
CA PHE A 188 1.90 2.05 12.86
C PHE A 188 2.39 1.10 11.77
N GLY A 189 2.39 1.52 10.50
CA GLY A 189 3.03 0.78 9.41
C GLY A 189 4.51 0.52 9.68
N MET A 190 5.25 1.53 10.16
CA MET A 190 6.65 1.39 10.58
C MET A 190 6.81 0.40 11.76
N VAL A 191 6.00 0.55 12.80
CA VAL A 191 6.07 -0.32 13.98
C VAL A 191 5.83 -1.78 13.61
N PHE A 192 4.75 -2.07 12.89
CA PHE A 192 4.40 -3.45 12.52
C PHE A 192 5.37 -4.06 11.50
N THR A 193 5.86 -3.28 10.53
CA THR A 193 6.90 -3.79 9.61
C THR A 193 8.22 -4.01 10.35
N GLY A 194 8.55 -3.19 11.34
CA GLY A 194 9.69 -3.39 12.23
C GLY A 194 9.59 -4.70 13.00
N ILE A 195 8.43 -4.98 13.61
CA ILE A 195 8.15 -6.24 14.30
C ILE A 195 8.32 -7.45 13.35
N LEU A 196 7.78 -7.36 12.13
CA LEU A 196 7.92 -8.41 11.13
C LEU A 196 9.36 -8.60 10.62
N LEU A 197 10.20 -7.58 10.75
CA LEU A 197 11.60 -7.60 10.36
C LEU A 197 12.50 -8.20 11.46
N LEU A 198 12.15 -8.04 12.76
CA LEU A 198 12.96 -8.48 13.89
C LEU A 198 13.51 -9.92 13.77
N PRO A 199 12.69 -10.96 13.46
CA PRO A 199 13.20 -12.33 13.38
C PRO A 199 14.20 -12.55 12.25
N LYS A 200 14.30 -11.61 11.30
CA LYS A 200 15.23 -11.69 10.17
C LYS A 200 16.52 -10.92 10.39
N LEU A 201 16.54 -9.96 11.32
CA LEU A 201 17.74 -9.20 11.70
C LEU A 201 18.77 -10.04 12.46
N THR A 202 18.38 -11.18 13.00
CA THR A 202 19.28 -12.11 13.69
C THR A 202 20.32 -12.75 12.75
N ASN A 203 20.11 -12.68 11.44
CA ASN A 203 21.08 -13.11 10.44
C ASN A 203 21.99 -11.93 10.05
N LEU A 204 23.27 -11.96 10.48
CA LEU A 204 24.32 -10.95 10.22
C LEU A 204 24.47 -10.52 8.73
N THR A 205 24.11 -11.40 7.80
CA THR A 205 24.12 -11.12 6.36
C THR A 205 23.11 -10.02 5.96
N SER A 206 21.99 -9.88 6.67
CA SER A 206 20.98 -8.86 6.39
C SER A 206 21.43 -7.46 6.82
N LEU A 207 22.21 -7.34 7.90
CA LEU A 207 22.77 -6.05 8.35
C LEU A 207 23.83 -5.51 7.36
N ASN A 208 24.67 -6.38 6.81
CA ASN A 208 25.64 -5.98 5.78
C ASN A 208 24.95 -5.54 4.48
N GLN A 209 23.84 -6.15 4.11
CA GLN A 209 23.03 -5.71 2.98
C GLN A 209 22.45 -4.31 3.18
N ILE A 210 22.04 -3.96 4.40
CA ILE A 210 21.56 -2.62 4.75
C ILE A 210 22.68 -1.59 4.58
N LEU A 211 23.87 -1.89 5.06
CA LEU A 211 24.99 -0.95 5.05
C LEU A 211 25.56 -0.71 3.64
N THR A 212 25.66 -1.73 2.83
CA THR A 212 26.14 -1.63 1.44
C THR A 212 25.13 -0.96 0.50
N THR A 213 23.86 -0.97 0.86
CA THR A 213 22.77 -0.46 0.02
C THR A 213 22.37 0.98 0.37
N LYS A 214 22.98 1.63 1.37
CA LYS A 214 22.63 2.99 1.84
C LYS A 214 22.46 4.01 0.71
N LYS A 215 23.40 4.11 -0.22
CA LYS A 215 23.33 5.07 -1.33
C LYS A 215 22.19 4.78 -2.28
N PHE A 216 21.87 3.52 -2.51
CA PHE A 216 20.82 3.09 -3.41
C PHE A 216 19.42 3.22 -2.79
N ILE A 217 19.29 2.93 -1.50
CA ILE A 217 18.07 3.11 -0.72
C ILE A 217 17.66 4.59 -0.70
N PHE A 218 18.62 5.49 -0.42
CA PHE A 218 18.37 6.91 -0.31
C PHE A 218 17.90 7.51 -1.64
N THR A 219 18.49 7.11 -2.77
CA THR A 219 18.15 7.66 -4.09
C THR A 219 16.86 7.10 -4.68
N ARG A 220 16.40 5.92 -4.24
CA ARG A 220 15.25 5.24 -4.85
C ARG A 220 14.02 5.10 -3.95
N LEU A 221 14.20 5.10 -2.62
CA LEU A 221 13.08 5.02 -1.67
C LEU A 221 12.53 6.39 -1.26
N LEU A 222 13.34 7.44 -1.27
CA LEU A 222 12.85 8.81 -1.05
C LEU A 222 11.77 9.22 -2.05
N PRO A 223 11.91 8.98 -3.37
CA PRO A 223 10.83 9.24 -4.32
C PRO A 223 9.56 8.44 -4.01
N VAL A 224 9.68 7.17 -3.58
CA VAL A 224 8.53 6.34 -3.18
C VAL A 224 7.80 6.94 -1.98
N SER A 225 8.55 7.41 -0.98
CA SER A 225 7.98 8.08 0.20
C SER A 225 7.30 9.39 -0.17
N TYR A 226 7.93 10.20 -1.04
CA TYR A 226 7.37 11.48 -1.49
C TYR A 226 6.05 11.30 -2.25
N THR A 227 5.89 10.24 -3.02
CA THR A 227 4.67 9.97 -3.77
C THR A 227 3.46 9.65 -2.89
N HIS A 228 3.69 9.11 -1.69
CA HIS A 228 2.63 8.91 -0.70
C HIS A 228 2.26 10.18 0.07
N LEU A 229 3.20 11.14 0.18
CA LEU A 229 2.98 12.42 0.88
C LEU A 229 2.10 13.42 0.13
N THR A 230 2.12 13.39 -1.21
CA THR A 230 1.50 14.44 -2.03
C THR A 230 0.02 14.22 -2.33
N LEU A 231 -0.59 13.16 -1.80
CA LEU A 231 -1.93 12.77 -2.22
C LEU A 231 -2.92 12.72 -1.08
N PRO A 232 -3.88 13.67 -1.03
CA PRO A 232 -5.04 13.53 -0.18
C PRO A 232 -5.83 12.29 -0.63
N THR A 233 -6.22 11.46 0.34
CA THR A 233 -7.05 10.27 0.17
C THR A 233 -8.48 10.58 -0.25
N ASN A 234 -8.77 11.83 -0.66
CA ASN A 234 -10.08 12.34 -1.06
C ASN A 234 -10.66 11.73 -2.35
N SER A 235 -10.02 10.74 -2.94
CA SER A 235 -10.55 10.07 -4.12
C SER A 235 -11.39 8.83 -3.80
N LEU A 236 -11.82 8.65 -2.55
CA LEU A 236 -12.72 7.57 -2.11
C LEU A 236 -14.08 8.09 -1.60
N VAL A 237 -14.44 9.35 -1.90
CA VAL A 237 -15.80 9.88 -1.72
C VAL A 237 -16.48 10.00 -3.06
#